data_3a629272b64a9233a9d8ac55f3fea363
#
_entry.id   3a629272b64a9233a9d8ac55f3fea363
#
_cell.length_a   1.000
_cell.length_b   1.000
_cell.length_c   1.000
_cell.angle_alpha   90.00
_cell.angle_beta   90.00
_cell.angle_gamma   90.00
#
_symmetry.space_group_name_H-M   'P 1'
#
loop_
_entity.id
_entity.type
_entity.pdbx_description
1 polymer ?
#
loop_
_entity_poly.entity_id
_entity_poly.type
_entity_poly.pdbx_seq_one_letter_code
_entity_poly.pdbx_strand_id
1 'polypeptide(L)'
;MRIAIQGELGSFSHQATLQIEPEAILIPCALSPEVFRSVLSGEADAAVIPIENSLAGSVVEHFDLLFQSDVRIEREFSLRIRHNLIAAPGSKLEDIRQVLSHPVALAQCRRFFAAHPAMTPSPFYDTAGAVKHTIELGDRAVAAIAGEQAARAYNGLVLQAGIEDNPANFTRFFLLRRSAQVHQQPDADKVSIAFSVKNRPGTLVAALQVFADHHTNLCKIESRPVHGQPWEYIFYVDFQVADPAVPSAVLQQLKRQCLLVKELGYYPAARLLS
;
A
#
# COMPACT_ATOMS: atom_id res chain seq x y z
N MET A 1 -0.08 2.56 -20.45
CA MET A 1 0.81 1.65 -19.68
C MET A 1 -0.05 0.60 -18.98
N ARG A 2 0.37 -0.68 -18.98
CA ARG A 2 -0.34 -1.77 -18.26
C ARG A 2 0.19 -1.82 -16.83
N ILE A 3 -0.73 -1.72 -15.85
CA ILE A 3 -0.35 -1.67 -14.42
C ILE A 3 -1.09 -2.77 -13.66
N ALA A 4 -0.32 -3.64 -13.02
CA ALA A 4 -0.86 -4.65 -12.11
C ALA A 4 -1.23 -4.01 -10.76
N ILE A 5 -2.39 -4.38 -10.25
CA ILE A 5 -2.89 -3.93 -8.93
C ILE A 5 -3.40 -5.12 -8.13
N GLN A 6 -3.27 -5.06 -6.81
CA GLN A 6 -3.93 -6.03 -5.94
C GLN A 6 -5.41 -5.66 -5.75
N GLY A 7 -6.29 -6.66 -5.81
CA GLY A 7 -7.72 -6.54 -5.60
C GLY A 7 -8.51 -6.28 -6.87
N GLU A 8 -9.78 -6.02 -6.70
CA GLU A 8 -10.75 -5.78 -7.77
C GLU A 8 -10.63 -4.38 -8.39
N LEU A 9 -11.21 -4.19 -9.58
CA LEU A 9 -11.46 -2.85 -10.10
C LEU A 9 -12.29 -2.04 -9.09
N GLY A 10 -11.99 -0.76 -8.96
CA GLY A 10 -12.62 0.08 -7.93
C GLY A 10 -11.91 0.07 -6.57
N SER A 11 -10.89 -0.77 -6.37
CA SER A 11 -10.07 -0.78 -5.15
C SER A 11 -9.31 0.54 -4.94
N PHE A 12 -8.77 0.75 -3.73
CA PHE A 12 -7.90 1.90 -3.47
C PHE A 12 -6.61 1.84 -4.31
N SER A 13 -6.12 0.64 -4.65
CA SER A 13 -5.00 0.49 -5.59
C SER A 13 -5.37 0.97 -6.99
N HIS A 14 -6.59 0.70 -7.46
CA HIS A 14 -7.11 1.26 -8.72
C HIS A 14 -7.17 2.79 -8.64
N GLN A 15 -7.79 3.36 -7.61
CA GLN A 15 -7.90 4.81 -7.43
C GLN A 15 -6.53 5.47 -7.39
N ALA A 16 -5.59 4.88 -6.67
CA ALA A 16 -4.22 5.32 -6.56
C ALA A 16 -3.51 5.31 -7.93
N THR A 17 -3.70 4.25 -8.72
CA THR A 17 -3.12 4.13 -10.06
C THR A 17 -3.59 5.24 -10.98
N LEU A 18 -4.89 5.56 -10.99
CA LEU A 18 -5.45 6.61 -11.85
C LEU A 18 -4.95 8.02 -11.48
N GLN A 19 -4.48 8.25 -10.26
CA GLN A 19 -3.87 9.54 -9.88
C GLN A 19 -2.48 9.73 -10.47
N ILE A 20 -1.75 8.63 -10.73
CA ILE A 20 -0.39 8.68 -11.28
C ILE A 20 -0.42 8.54 -12.80
N GLU A 21 -1.28 7.67 -13.29
CA GLU A 21 -1.39 7.26 -14.68
C GLU A 21 -2.87 7.15 -15.06
N PRO A 22 -3.54 8.26 -15.41
CA PRO A 22 -4.97 8.29 -15.68
C PRO A 22 -5.41 7.36 -16.82
N GLU A 23 -4.52 7.09 -17.77
CA GLU A 23 -4.77 6.22 -18.95
C GLU A 23 -4.22 4.80 -18.75
N ALA A 24 -3.96 4.37 -17.54
CA ALA A 24 -3.46 3.03 -17.27
C ALA A 24 -4.49 1.95 -17.66
N ILE A 25 -3.99 0.91 -18.31
CA ILE A 25 -4.71 -0.34 -18.48
C ILE A 25 -4.43 -1.19 -17.26
N LEU A 26 -5.45 -1.40 -16.43
CA LEU A 26 -5.30 -2.12 -15.17
C LEU A 26 -5.35 -3.64 -15.37
N ILE A 27 -4.48 -4.33 -14.64
CA ILE A 27 -4.46 -5.79 -14.53
C ILE A 27 -4.75 -6.13 -13.06
N PRO A 28 -6.04 -6.41 -12.71
CA PRO A 28 -6.40 -6.82 -11.36
C PRO A 28 -5.83 -8.20 -11.05
N CYS A 29 -5.21 -8.34 -9.88
CA CYS A 29 -4.66 -9.59 -9.38
C CYS A 29 -5.31 -9.92 -8.03
N ALA A 30 -5.75 -11.15 -7.84
CA ALA A 30 -6.39 -11.56 -6.60
C ALA A 30 -5.41 -11.60 -5.42
N LEU A 31 -4.15 -11.96 -5.67
CA LEU A 31 -3.12 -12.15 -4.66
C LEU A 31 -1.91 -11.25 -4.93
N SER A 32 -1.26 -10.79 -3.84
CA SER A 32 -0.03 -10.00 -3.92
C SER A 32 1.08 -10.65 -4.75
N PRO A 33 1.38 -11.96 -4.63
CA PRO A 33 2.40 -12.60 -5.46
C PRO A 33 2.11 -12.54 -6.96
N GLU A 34 0.84 -12.49 -7.37
CA GLU A 34 0.45 -12.37 -8.78
C GLU A 34 0.80 -11.01 -9.34
N VAL A 35 0.64 -9.94 -8.55
CA VAL A 35 1.03 -8.57 -8.93
C VAL A 35 2.51 -8.52 -9.30
N PHE A 36 3.38 -9.07 -8.44
CA PHE A 36 4.82 -9.10 -8.69
C PHE A 36 5.18 -10.00 -9.89
N ARG A 37 4.54 -11.15 -10.00
CA ARG A 37 4.73 -12.06 -11.14
C ARG A 37 4.38 -11.40 -12.47
N SER A 38 3.26 -10.67 -12.55
CA SER A 38 2.83 -9.96 -13.78
C SER A 38 3.87 -8.93 -14.24
N VAL A 39 4.53 -8.22 -13.31
CA VAL A 39 5.63 -7.30 -13.65
C VAL A 39 6.86 -8.07 -14.12
N LEU A 40 7.26 -9.12 -13.39
CA LEU A 40 8.46 -9.89 -13.71
C LEU A 40 8.34 -10.63 -15.06
N SER A 41 7.17 -11.16 -15.40
CA SER A 41 6.90 -11.82 -16.67
C SER A 41 6.77 -10.84 -17.85
N GLY A 42 6.53 -9.54 -17.59
CA GLY A 42 6.27 -8.53 -18.62
C GLY A 42 4.81 -8.50 -19.09
N GLU A 43 3.90 -9.19 -18.44
CA GLU A 43 2.46 -9.04 -18.62
C GLU A 43 2.01 -7.62 -18.24
N ALA A 44 2.53 -7.10 -17.12
CA ALA A 44 2.40 -5.71 -16.71
C ALA A 44 3.71 -4.95 -16.94
N ASP A 45 3.61 -3.66 -17.26
CA ASP A 45 4.75 -2.76 -17.42
C ASP A 45 5.22 -2.22 -16.05
N ALA A 46 4.29 -2.16 -15.08
CA ALA A 46 4.51 -1.70 -13.72
C ALA A 46 3.48 -2.32 -12.76
N ALA A 47 3.67 -2.12 -11.45
CA ALA A 47 2.66 -2.44 -10.45
C ALA A 47 2.45 -1.27 -9.50
N VAL A 48 1.23 -1.14 -8.98
CA VAL A 48 0.90 -0.24 -7.86
C VAL A 48 0.46 -1.08 -6.68
N ILE A 49 1.19 -0.97 -5.58
CA ILE A 49 0.95 -1.73 -4.35
C ILE A 49 0.80 -0.81 -3.14
N PRO A 50 -0.14 -1.07 -2.21
CA PRO A 50 -0.16 -0.42 -0.91
C PRO A 50 1.00 -0.96 -0.06
N ILE A 51 1.73 -0.08 0.61
CA ILE A 51 2.85 -0.50 1.46
C ILE A 51 2.59 -0.25 2.95
N GLU A 52 1.81 0.77 3.25
CA GLU A 52 1.53 1.19 4.62
C GLU A 52 0.26 2.02 4.69
N ASN A 53 -0.56 1.79 5.72
CA ASN A 53 -1.69 2.65 6.05
C ASN A 53 -1.42 3.35 7.39
N SER A 54 -1.71 4.63 7.49
CA SER A 54 -1.43 5.46 8.67
C SER A 54 -2.13 5.01 9.96
N LEU A 55 -3.20 4.22 9.86
CA LEU A 55 -3.97 3.71 10.98
C LEU A 55 -3.82 2.20 11.20
N ALA A 56 -3.65 1.44 10.11
CA ALA A 56 -3.57 -0.02 10.14
C ALA A 56 -2.13 -0.56 10.14
N GLY A 57 -1.14 0.30 9.84
CA GLY A 57 0.27 -0.09 9.77
C GLY A 57 0.68 -0.66 8.41
N SER A 58 1.79 -1.39 8.42
CA SER A 58 2.45 -1.89 7.22
C SER A 58 1.73 -3.08 6.58
N VAL A 59 1.73 -3.11 5.24
CA VAL A 59 1.31 -4.29 4.45
C VAL A 59 2.52 -5.22 4.33
N VAL A 60 2.66 -6.05 5.33
CA VAL A 60 3.83 -6.86 5.63
C VAL A 60 4.28 -7.74 4.45
N GLU A 61 3.33 -8.42 3.79
CA GLU A 61 3.59 -9.31 2.66
C GLU A 61 4.28 -8.56 1.49
N HIS A 62 3.93 -7.30 1.26
CA HIS A 62 4.51 -6.52 0.18
C HIS A 62 5.99 -6.19 0.39
N PHE A 63 6.43 -6.02 1.65
CA PHE A 63 7.85 -5.86 1.96
C PHE A 63 8.64 -7.13 1.65
N ASP A 64 8.11 -8.30 2.01
CA ASP A 64 8.75 -9.58 1.76
C ASP A 64 8.86 -9.85 0.24
N LEU A 65 7.79 -9.60 -0.51
CA LEU A 65 7.77 -9.73 -1.97
C LEU A 65 8.71 -8.74 -2.66
N LEU A 66 8.76 -7.48 -2.22
CA LEU A 66 9.68 -6.46 -2.72
C LEU A 66 11.14 -6.85 -2.48
N PHE A 67 11.42 -7.43 -1.31
CA PHE A 67 12.76 -7.92 -0.99
C PHE A 67 13.18 -9.10 -1.88
N GLN A 68 12.26 -10.05 -2.14
CA GLN A 68 12.55 -11.27 -2.88
C GLN A 68 12.58 -11.08 -4.41
N SER A 69 11.89 -10.06 -4.92
CA SER A 69 11.69 -9.85 -6.36
C SER A 69 12.72 -8.90 -6.97
N ASP A 70 13.02 -9.06 -8.27
CA ASP A 70 13.87 -8.14 -9.03
C ASP A 70 13.06 -6.96 -9.58
N VAL A 71 12.44 -6.24 -8.65
CA VAL A 71 11.73 -4.98 -8.90
C VAL A 71 12.29 -3.88 -8.03
N ARG A 72 12.08 -2.63 -8.44
CA ARG A 72 12.43 -1.43 -7.67
C ARG A 72 11.28 -0.45 -7.62
N ILE A 73 11.29 0.37 -6.58
CA ILE A 73 10.38 1.49 -6.40
C ILE A 73 10.84 2.62 -7.33
N GLU A 74 9.94 3.04 -8.23
CA GLU A 74 10.17 4.18 -9.12
C GLU A 74 9.53 5.46 -8.58
N ARG A 75 8.41 5.33 -7.85
CA ARG A 75 7.67 6.45 -7.30
C ARG A 75 6.89 6.04 -6.06
N GLU A 76 6.72 6.99 -5.15
CA GLU A 76 5.86 6.90 -3.98
C GLU A 76 4.74 7.93 -4.08
N PHE A 77 3.58 7.59 -3.54
CA PHE A 77 2.47 8.52 -3.41
C PHE A 77 1.55 8.12 -2.26
N SER A 78 0.80 9.10 -1.75
CA SER A 78 -0.14 8.91 -0.67
C SER A 78 -1.57 9.18 -1.15
N LEU A 79 -2.47 8.26 -0.84
CA LEU A 79 -3.89 8.40 -1.10
C LEU A 79 -4.64 8.55 0.22
N ARG A 80 -5.47 9.58 0.33
CA ARG A 80 -6.44 9.69 1.43
C ARG A 80 -7.52 8.63 1.26
N ILE A 81 -7.71 7.81 2.27
CA ILE A 81 -8.73 6.76 2.29
C ILE A 81 -10.03 7.34 2.83
N ARG A 82 -11.05 7.33 1.99
CA ARG A 82 -12.42 7.70 2.35
C ARG A 82 -13.32 6.49 2.20
N HIS A 83 -14.06 6.18 3.25
CA HIS A 83 -15.01 5.09 3.24
C HIS A 83 -16.43 5.62 3.00
N ASN A 84 -17.14 4.98 2.08
CA ASN A 84 -18.52 5.32 1.76
C ASN A 84 -19.39 4.08 1.93
N LEU A 85 -20.62 4.27 2.36
CA LEU A 85 -21.66 3.23 2.33
C LEU A 85 -22.25 3.20 0.92
N ILE A 86 -22.10 2.07 0.24
CA ILE A 86 -22.50 1.88 -1.15
C ILE A 86 -23.47 0.71 -1.24
N ALA A 87 -24.57 0.89 -1.96
CA ALA A 87 -25.61 -0.12 -2.13
C ALA A 87 -26.08 -0.20 -3.59
N ALA A 88 -26.94 -1.17 -3.89
CA ALA A 88 -27.57 -1.30 -5.18
C ALA A 88 -28.48 -0.07 -5.48
N PRO A 89 -28.60 0.35 -6.75
CA PRO A 89 -29.51 1.44 -7.14
C PRO A 89 -30.93 1.23 -6.63
N GLY A 90 -31.52 2.27 -6.05
CA GLY A 90 -32.85 2.23 -5.47
C GLY A 90 -32.93 1.74 -4.02
N SER A 91 -31.79 1.40 -3.39
CA SER A 91 -31.72 1.17 -1.94
C SER A 91 -31.81 2.48 -1.16
N LYS A 92 -32.29 2.41 0.08
CA LYS A 92 -32.34 3.52 1.01
C LYS A 92 -31.56 3.18 2.27
N LEU A 93 -31.06 4.19 2.98
CA LEU A 93 -30.26 3.99 4.20
C LEU A 93 -31.04 3.21 5.28
N GLU A 94 -32.33 3.49 5.42
CA GLU A 94 -33.24 2.86 6.38
C GLU A 94 -33.50 1.36 6.13
N ASP A 95 -33.30 0.91 4.88
CA ASP A 95 -33.53 -0.50 4.49
C ASP A 95 -32.33 -1.38 4.82
N ILE A 96 -31.13 -0.80 4.98
CA ILE A 96 -29.88 -1.55 5.14
C ILE A 96 -29.85 -2.30 6.48
N ARG A 97 -29.51 -3.58 6.43
CA ARG A 97 -29.36 -4.49 7.58
C ARG A 97 -27.97 -5.12 7.65
N GLN A 98 -27.34 -5.36 6.51
CA GLN A 98 -26.02 -5.97 6.43
C GLN A 98 -25.07 -5.07 5.66
N VAL A 99 -23.83 -4.94 6.17
CA VAL A 99 -22.78 -4.12 5.53
C VAL A 99 -21.50 -4.93 5.38
N LEU A 100 -21.13 -5.20 4.14
CA LEU A 100 -19.99 -6.00 3.76
C LEU A 100 -18.75 -5.13 3.58
N SER A 101 -17.60 -5.54 4.06
CA SER A 101 -16.30 -4.96 3.69
C SER A 101 -15.14 -5.77 4.23
N HIS A 102 -13.92 -5.39 3.82
CA HIS A 102 -12.69 -5.89 4.44
C HIS A 102 -12.66 -5.56 5.94
N PRO A 103 -12.20 -6.47 6.82
CA PRO A 103 -12.20 -6.27 8.27
C PRO A 103 -11.57 -4.96 8.74
N VAL A 104 -10.49 -4.53 8.09
CA VAL A 104 -9.82 -3.24 8.40
C VAL A 104 -10.76 -2.06 8.14
N ALA A 105 -11.49 -2.05 7.03
CA ALA A 105 -12.43 -0.97 6.70
C ALA A 105 -13.62 -0.94 7.68
N LEU A 106 -14.16 -2.11 8.05
CA LEU A 106 -15.20 -2.21 9.08
C LEU A 106 -14.70 -1.65 10.43
N ALA A 107 -13.47 -1.98 10.83
CA ALA A 107 -12.87 -1.49 12.07
C ALA A 107 -12.57 0.03 12.06
N GLN A 108 -12.51 0.65 10.90
CA GLN A 108 -12.32 2.09 10.73
C GLN A 108 -13.64 2.89 10.67
N CYS A 109 -14.81 2.22 10.76
CA CYS A 109 -16.14 2.84 10.68
C CYS A 109 -17.01 2.53 11.93
N ARG A 110 -16.40 2.39 13.11
CA ARG A 110 -17.12 1.98 14.35
C ARG A 110 -18.17 2.99 14.79
N ARG A 111 -17.89 4.29 14.64
CA ARG A 111 -18.86 5.35 14.99
C ARG A 111 -20.10 5.30 14.11
N PHE A 112 -19.91 5.00 12.82
CA PHE A 112 -21.00 4.79 11.88
C PHE A 112 -21.91 3.64 12.35
N PHE A 113 -21.37 2.47 12.68
CA PHE A 113 -22.14 1.35 13.17
C PHE A 113 -22.82 1.62 14.52
N ALA A 114 -22.15 2.34 15.42
CA ALA A 114 -22.76 2.76 16.71
C ALA A 114 -23.99 3.67 16.51
N ALA A 115 -23.97 4.52 15.49
CA ALA A 115 -25.11 5.37 15.12
C ALA A 115 -26.22 4.60 14.35
N HIS A 116 -25.92 3.42 13.80
CA HIS A 116 -26.85 2.60 13.01
C HIS A 116 -26.92 1.17 13.55
N PRO A 117 -27.47 0.95 14.77
CA PRO A 117 -27.44 -0.37 15.45
C PRO A 117 -28.23 -1.47 14.73
N ALA A 118 -29.08 -1.11 13.76
CA ALA A 118 -29.79 -2.08 12.91
C ALA A 118 -28.91 -2.68 11.82
N MET A 119 -27.73 -2.13 11.56
CA MET A 119 -26.78 -2.59 10.53
C MET A 119 -25.74 -3.52 11.15
N THR A 120 -25.58 -4.70 10.58
CA THR A 120 -24.60 -5.70 11.03
C THR A 120 -23.38 -5.68 10.12
N PRO A 121 -22.15 -5.37 10.63
CA PRO A 121 -20.93 -5.48 9.85
C PRO A 121 -20.61 -6.96 9.56
N SER A 122 -20.28 -7.28 8.32
CA SER A 122 -19.96 -8.63 7.88
C SER A 122 -18.64 -8.63 7.09
N PRO A 123 -17.65 -9.42 7.48
CA PRO A 123 -16.37 -9.48 6.78
C PRO A 123 -16.50 -9.97 5.34
N PHE A 124 -15.72 -9.34 4.45
CA PHE A 124 -15.56 -9.74 3.05
C PHE A 124 -14.08 -9.68 2.68
N TYR A 125 -13.66 -10.38 1.60
CA TYR A 125 -12.24 -10.50 1.26
C TYR A 125 -11.59 -9.19 0.80
N ASP A 126 -12.38 -8.28 0.18
CA ASP A 126 -11.91 -7.02 -0.42
C ASP A 126 -13.02 -5.95 -0.34
N THR A 127 -12.64 -4.65 -0.25
CA THR A 127 -13.61 -3.55 -0.17
C THR A 127 -14.37 -3.36 -1.48
N ALA A 128 -13.69 -3.35 -2.61
CA ALA A 128 -14.31 -3.18 -3.93
C ALA A 128 -15.07 -4.44 -4.36
N GLY A 129 -14.52 -5.63 -4.02
CA GLY A 129 -15.20 -6.91 -4.18
C GLY A 129 -16.51 -6.98 -3.42
N ALA A 130 -16.58 -6.38 -2.22
CA ALA A 130 -17.82 -6.27 -1.46
C ALA A 130 -18.86 -5.44 -2.22
N VAL A 131 -18.47 -4.32 -2.85
CA VAL A 131 -19.38 -3.52 -3.68
C VAL A 131 -19.85 -4.32 -4.88
N LYS A 132 -18.93 -4.94 -5.63
CA LYS A 132 -19.26 -5.82 -6.77
C LYS A 132 -20.33 -6.84 -6.38
N HIS A 133 -20.08 -7.58 -5.29
CA HIS A 133 -21.00 -8.58 -4.78
C HIS A 133 -22.36 -7.99 -4.39
N THR A 134 -22.38 -6.84 -3.70
CA THR A 134 -23.61 -6.14 -3.29
C THR A 134 -24.47 -5.76 -4.51
N ILE A 135 -23.84 -5.28 -5.57
CA ILE A 135 -24.54 -4.88 -6.81
C ILE A 135 -25.06 -6.11 -7.56
N GLU A 136 -24.25 -7.16 -7.67
CA GLU A 136 -24.65 -8.42 -8.31
C GLU A 136 -25.82 -9.11 -7.56
N LEU A 137 -25.82 -9.05 -6.23
CA LEU A 137 -26.88 -9.58 -5.38
C LEU A 137 -28.21 -8.82 -5.56
N GLY A 138 -28.16 -7.50 -5.76
CA GLY A 138 -29.33 -6.65 -5.93
C GLY A 138 -30.26 -6.55 -4.73
N ASP A 139 -29.85 -7.05 -3.56
CA ASP A 139 -30.63 -6.98 -2.30
C ASP A 139 -30.53 -5.57 -1.71
N ARG A 140 -31.68 -4.92 -1.54
CA ARG A 140 -31.76 -3.56 -0.98
C ARG A 140 -31.43 -3.47 0.51
N ALA A 141 -31.40 -4.59 1.21
CA ALA A 141 -31.01 -4.66 2.63
C ALA A 141 -29.50 -4.83 2.83
N VAL A 142 -28.72 -4.99 1.75
CA VAL A 142 -27.28 -5.20 1.78
C VAL A 142 -26.56 -3.97 1.20
N ALA A 143 -25.52 -3.52 1.90
CA ALA A 143 -24.61 -2.48 1.45
C ALA A 143 -23.16 -2.93 1.62
N ALA A 144 -22.23 -2.18 1.05
CA ALA A 144 -20.79 -2.38 1.23
C ALA A 144 -20.10 -1.08 1.66
N ILE A 145 -18.94 -1.20 2.34
CA ILE A 145 -18.06 -0.06 2.62
C ILE A 145 -16.86 -0.14 1.70
N ALA A 146 -16.66 0.91 0.89
CA ALA A 146 -15.52 1.03 -0.02
C ALA A 146 -15.21 2.49 -0.38
N GLY A 147 -14.18 2.70 -1.23
CA GLY A 147 -13.90 3.97 -1.87
C GLY A 147 -14.94 4.34 -2.93
N GLU A 148 -15.06 5.62 -3.27
CA GLU A 148 -15.99 6.12 -4.31
C GLU A 148 -15.71 5.48 -5.68
N GLN A 149 -14.45 5.13 -5.95
CA GLN A 149 -14.06 4.48 -7.21
C GLN A 149 -14.76 3.11 -7.39
N ALA A 150 -15.04 2.40 -6.30
CA ALA A 150 -15.81 1.15 -6.38
C ALA A 150 -17.28 1.40 -6.77
N ALA A 151 -17.89 2.47 -6.22
CA ALA A 151 -19.24 2.85 -6.64
C ALA A 151 -19.30 3.17 -8.14
N ARG A 152 -18.32 3.90 -8.67
CA ARG A 152 -18.23 4.21 -10.10
C ARG A 152 -18.00 2.97 -10.95
N ALA A 153 -17.10 2.06 -10.54
CA ALA A 153 -16.76 0.85 -11.29
C ALA A 153 -17.94 -0.12 -11.45
N TYR A 154 -18.80 -0.19 -10.44
CA TYR A 154 -19.92 -1.16 -10.40
C TYR A 154 -21.31 -0.53 -10.44
N ASN A 155 -21.43 0.78 -10.78
CA ASN A 155 -22.68 1.52 -10.79
C ASN A 155 -23.45 1.46 -9.46
N GLY A 156 -22.71 1.50 -8.34
CA GLY A 156 -23.27 1.52 -7.00
C GLY A 156 -23.78 2.90 -6.60
N LEU A 157 -24.80 2.93 -5.75
CA LEU A 157 -25.34 4.15 -5.16
C LEU A 157 -24.61 4.44 -3.83
N VAL A 158 -23.96 5.60 -3.72
CA VAL A 158 -23.40 6.08 -2.44
C VAL A 158 -24.56 6.58 -1.57
N LEU A 159 -24.90 5.85 -0.51
CA LEU A 159 -25.94 6.23 0.45
C LEU A 159 -25.41 7.24 1.47
N GLN A 160 -24.16 7.09 1.91
CA GLN A 160 -23.51 8.00 2.83
C GLN A 160 -22.00 8.03 2.54
N ALA A 161 -21.44 9.23 2.43
CA ALA A 161 -20.01 9.42 2.18
C ALA A 161 -19.27 9.78 3.46
N GLY A 162 -17.96 9.42 3.52
CA GLY A 162 -17.05 9.85 4.58
C GLY A 162 -17.43 9.28 5.95
N ILE A 163 -17.68 7.98 6.03
CA ILE A 163 -18.14 7.29 7.25
C ILE A 163 -16.98 6.77 8.12
N GLU A 164 -15.73 7.02 7.71
CA GLU A 164 -14.55 6.67 8.50
C GLU A 164 -14.47 7.44 9.81
N ASP A 165 -13.99 6.77 10.88
CA ASP A 165 -13.84 7.37 12.22
C ASP A 165 -12.78 8.45 12.27
N ASN A 166 -11.73 8.34 11.45
CA ASN A 166 -10.61 9.26 11.41
C ASN A 166 -10.37 9.78 9.98
N PRO A 167 -10.56 11.08 9.73
CA PRO A 167 -10.36 11.68 8.41
C PRO A 167 -8.88 11.74 7.98
N ALA A 168 -7.92 11.59 8.91
CA ALA A 168 -6.48 11.49 8.65
C ALA A 168 -6.05 10.04 8.34
N ASN A 169 -6.84 9.35 7.52
CA ASN A 169 -6.56 8.00 7.05
C ASN A 169 -5.89 8.07 5.68
N PHE A 170 -4.62 7.70 5.61
CA PHE A 170 -3.84 7.71 4.37
C PHE A 170 -3.20 6.35 4.15
N THR A 171 -3.16 5.92 2.89
CA THR A 171 -2.39 4.75 2.46
C THR A 171 -1.26 5.21 1.53
N ARG A 172 -0.07 4.77 1.84
CA ARG A 172 1.14 4.96 1.06
C ARG A 172 1.23 3.83 0.04
N PHE A 173 1.47 4.19 -1.22
CA PHE A 173 1.60 3.26 -2.34
C PHE A 173 2.96 3.42 -3.00
N PHE A 174 3.46 2.32 -3.58
CA PHE A 174 4.61 2.31 -4.46
C PHE A 174 4.21 1.97 -5.89
N LEU A 175 4.77 2.70 -6.84
CA LEU A 175 4.86 2.28 -8.24
C LEU A 175 6.16 1.48 -8.39
N LEU A 176 6.04 0.23 -8.80
CA LEU A 176 7.14 -0.70 -8.99
C LEU A 176 7.37 -0.98 -10.47
N ARG A 177 8.64 -1.13 -10.84
CA ARG A 177 9.06 -1.66 -12.15
C ARG A 177 10.13 -2.73 -11.99
N ARG A 178 10.37 -3.51 -13.04
CA ARG A 178 11.57 -4.37 -13.11
C ARG A 178 12.82 -3.52 -12.95
N SER A 179 13.79 -4.00 -12.17
CA SER A 179 14.98 -3.21 -11.81
C SER A 179 15.72 -2.64 -13.04
N ALA A 180 15.77 -3.40 -14.15
CA ALA A 180 16.40 -2.96 -15.40
C ALA A 180 15.61 -1.88 -16.18
N GLN A 181 14.38 -1.58 -15.78
CA GLN A 181 13.46 -0.65 -16.47
C GLN A 181 13.09 0.58 -15.63
N VAL A 182 13.65 0.72 -14.45
CA VAL A 182 13.42 1.90 -13.61
C VAL A 182 14.11 3.11 -14.23
N HIS A 183 13.35 4.18 -14.37
CA HIS A 183 13.88 5.47 -14.80
C HIS A 183 14.28 6.29 -13.58
N GLN A 184 15.53 6.76 -13.54
CA GLN A 184 15.98 7.64 -12.48
C GLN A 184 15.19 8.95 -12.55
N GLN A 185 14.54 9.30 -11.44
CA GLN A 185 13.77 10.54 -11.34
C GLN A 185 14.70 11.68 -10.95
N PRO A 186 14.69 12.82 -11.68
CA PRO A 186 15.58 13.94 -11.39
C PRO A 186 15.34 14.58 -10.01
N ASP A 187 14.11 14.46 -9.51
CA ASP A 187 13.64 15.00 -8.23
C ASP A 187 13.61 13.96 -7.11
N ALA A 188 14.32 12.82 -7.28
CA ALA A 188 14.43 11.80 -6.27
C ALA A 188 15.11 12.35 -5.00
N ASP A 189 14.42 12.21 -3.86
CA ASP A 189 14.83 12.74 -2.55
C ASP A 189 14.66 11.72 -1.41
N LYS A 190 14.29 10.48 -1.74
CA LYS A 190 14.06 9.41 -0.77
C LYS A 190 14.59 8.07 -1.25
N VAL A 191 15.24 7.34 -0.36
CA VAL A 191 15.76 6.01 -0.63
C VAL A 191 15.10 5.00 0.30
N SER A 192 14.67 3.87 -0.25
CA SER A 192 14.28 2.68 0.52
C SER A 192 15.30 1.59 0.36
N ILE A 193 15.70 0.99 1.47
CA ILE A 193 16.62 -0.15 1.50
C ILE A 193 16.12 -1.26 2.41
N ALA A 194 16.64 -2.45 2.20
CA ALA A 194 16.55 -3.54 3.13
C ALA A 194 17.97 -4.01 3.50
N PHE A 195 18.23 -4.25 4.78
CA PHE A 195 19.51 -4.79 5.23
C PHE A 195 19.35 -5.78 6.38
N SER A 196 20.35 -6.65 6.56
CA SER A 196 20.43 -7.53 7.72
C SER A 196 21.78 -7.38 8.41
N VAL A 197 21.80 -7.58 9.71
CA VAL A 197 23.00 -7.54 10.55
C VAL A 197 23.14 -8.82 11.35
N LYS A 198 24.35 -9.13 11.82
CA LYS A 198 24.55 -10.25 12.76
C LYS A 198 23.71 -10.01 14.01
N ASN A 199 23.04 -11.03 14.51
CA ASN A 199 22.27 -10.96 15.75
C ASN A 199 23.22 -10.91 16.97
N ARG A 200 23.81 -9.73 17.23
CA ARG A 200 24.74 -9.45 18.34
C ARG A 200 24.49 -8.04 18.87
N PRO A 201 24.73 -7.79 20.17
CA PRO A 201 24.64 -6.46 20.75
C PRO A 201 25.47 -5.43 19.97
N GLY A 202 24.88 -4.25 19.70
CA GLY A 202 25.51 -3.12 19.01
C GLY A 202 25.50 -3.15 17.48
N THR A 203 25.24 -4.30 16.82
CA THR A 203 25.35 -4.39 15.36
C THR A 203 24.29 -3.55 14.64
N LEU A 204 23.05 -3.52 15.13
CA LEU A 204 22.00 -2.64 14.58
C LEU A 204 22.33 -1.16 14.85
N VAL A 205 22.83 -0.84 16.04
CA VAL A 205 23.24 0.54 16.37
C VAL A 205 24.34 1.01 15.43
N ALA A 206 25.34 0.17 15.16
CA ALA A 206 26.42 0.49 14.21
C ALA A 206 25.89 0.73 12.78
N ALA A 207 24.90 -0.06 12.33
CA ALA A 207 24.27 0.16 11.03
C ALA A 207 23.46 1.47 10.99
N LEU A 208 22.74 1.80 12.06
CA LEU A 208 21.97 3.05 12.16
C LEU A 208 22.88 4.28 12.28
N GLN A 209 24.07 4.13 12.88
CA GLN A 209 25.06 5.21 12.99
C GLN A 209 25.52 5.72 11.62
N VAL A 210 25.53 4.86 10.59
CA VAL A 210 25.86 5.27 9.19
C VAL A 210 24.96 6.40 8.71
N PHE A 211 23.67 6.33 8.99
CA PHE A 211 22.73 7.39 8.59
C PHE A 211 22.98 8.70 9.34
N ALA A 212 23.28 8.62 10.63
CA ALA A 212 23.63 9.79 11.44
C ALA A 212 24.93 10.45 10.95
N ASP A 213 25.97 9.66 10.64
CA ASP A 213 27.25 10.14 10.15
C ASP A 213 27.12 10.86 8.78
N HIS A 214 26.13 10.45 7.96
CA HIS A 214 25.80 11.08 6.69
C HIS A 214 24.68 12.15 6.81
N HIS A 215 24.28 12.52 8.01
CA HIS A 215 23.24 13.53 8.29
C HIS A 215 21.90 13.24 7.58
N THR A 216 21.56 11.96 7.40
CA THR A 216 20.31 11.56 6.76
C THR A 216 19.22 11.30 7.79
N ASN A 217 18.00 11.77 7.50
CA ASN A 217 16.85 11.54 8.36
C ASN A 217 16.14 10.25 7.96
N LEU A 218 15.93 9.35 8.95
CA LEU A 218 15.12 8.15 8.76
C LEU A 218 13.64 8.49 8.86
N CYS A 219 12.86 8.16 7.81
CA CYS A 219 11.41 8.34 7.80
C CYS A 219 10.65 7.07 8.18
N LYS A 220 11.30 5.91 8.05
CA LYS A 220 10.75 4.59 8.41
C LYS A 220 11.86 3.68 8.85
N ILE A 221 11.56 2.86 9.85
CA ILE A 221 12.32 1.67 10.20
C ILE A 221 11.35 0.57 10.64
N GLU A 222 11.49 -0.60 10.05
CA GLU A 222 10.69 -1.78 10.37
C GLU A 222 11.55 -3.02 10.34
N SER A 223 11.41 -3.89 11.33
CA SER A 223 12.11 -5.17 11.39
C SER A 223 11.18 -6.33 11.06
N ARG A 224 11.64 -7.25 10.22
CA ARG A 224 10.90 -8.45 9.82
C ARG A 224 11.74 -9.68 10.06
N PRO A 225 11.20 -10.74 10.69
CA PRO A 225 11.90 -12.01 10.79
C PRO A 225 12.11 -12.62 9.40
N VAL A 226 13.28 -13.21 9.18
CA VAL A 226 13.58 -13.92 7.94
C VAL A 226 12.84 -15.26 7.95
N HIS A 227 12.04 -15.51 6.93
CA HIS A 227 11.31 -16.77 6.83
C HIS A 227 12.29 -17.97 6.78
N GLY A 228 12.07 -18.95 7.64
CA GLY A 228 12.93 -20.15 7.72
C GLY A 228 14.27 -19.95 8.45
N GLN A 229 14.58 -18.75 8.98
CA GLN A 229 15.78 -18.49 9.75
C GLN A 229 15.41 -17.87 11.12
N PRO A 230 15.21 -18.70 12.16
CA PRO A 230 14.82 -18.20 13.47
C PRO A 230 15.81 -17.17 14.02
N TRP A 231 15.25 -16.06 14.55
CA TRP A 231 16.00 -14.95 15.17
C TRP A 231 16.88 -14.12 14.22
N GLU A 232 16.80 -14.34 12.91
CA GLU A 232 17.38 -13.45 11.90
C GLU A 232 16.34 -12.45 11.42
N TYR A 233 16.77 -11.21 11.18
CA TYR A 233 15.88 -10.10 10.83
C TYR A 233 16.37 -9.34 9.61
N ILE A 234 15.43 -8.91 8.77
CA ILE A 234 15.63 -7.88 7.75
C ILE A 234 15.05 -6.57 8.30
N PHE A 235 15.84 -5.51 8.17
CA PHE A 235 15.43 -4.16 8.52
C PHE A 235 15.12 -3.39 7.23
N TYR A 236 13.88 -2.92 7.11
CA TYR A 236 13.46 -2.03 6.05
C TYR A 236 13.57 -0.60 6.54
N VAL A 237 14.28 0.23 5.80
CA VAL A 237 14.56 1.62 6.18
C VAL A 237 14.30 2.53 4.99
N ASP A 238 13.56 3.62 5.25
CA ASP A 238 13.44 4.73 4.32
C ASP A 238 14.19 5.93 4.90
N PHE A 239 14.99 6.60 4.08
CA PHE A 239 15.69 7.81 4.48
C PHE A 239 15.61 8.90 3.42
N GLN A 240 15.58 10.15 3.88
CA GLN A 240 15.55 11.33 3.04
C GLN A 240 16.96 11.74 2.61
N VAL A 241 17.07 12.29 1.41
CA VAL A 241 18.32 12.66 0.78
C VAL A 241 18.21 14.07 0.22
N ALA A 242 19.10 14.95 0.66
CA ALA A 242 19.24 16.30 0.10
C ALA A 242 20.33 16.39 -0.99
N ASP A 243 21.36 15.55 -0.87
CA ASP A 243 22.50 15.50 -1.81
C ASP A 243 22.49 14.15 -2.55
N PRO A 244 22.43 14.15 -3.90
CA PRO A 244 22.43 12.92 -4.71
C PRO A 244 23.66 11.99 -4.53
N ALA A 245 24.75 12.46 -3.95
CA ALA A 245 25.93 11.63 -3.67
C ALA A 245 25.79 10.78 -2.41
N VAL A 246 24.94 11.19 -1.47
CA VAL A 246 24.76 10.54 -0.16
C VAL A 246 24.25 9.10 -0.25
N PRO A 247 23.26 8.73 -1.11
CA PRO A 247 22.79 7.36 -1.19
C PRO A 247 23.90 6.35 -1.47
N SER A 248 24.78 6.66 -2.41
CA SER A 248 25.92 5.79 -2.76
C SER A 248 26.87 5.60 -1.60
N ALA A 249 27.21 6.68 -0.88
CA ALA A 249 28.11 6.63 0.28
C ALA A 249 27.51 5.80 1.43
N VAL A 250 26.23 6.03 1.76
CA VAL A 250 25.50 5.25 2.78
C VAL A 250 25.48 3.77 2.42
N LEU A 251 25.12 3.42 1.18
CA LEU A 251 25.07 2.04 0.74
C LEU A 251 26.44 1.35 0.78
N GLN A 252 27.51 2.04 0.39
CA GLN A 252 28.87 1.50 0.46
C GLN A 252 29.30 1.22 1.91
N GLN A 253 28.99 2.14 2.83
CA GLN A 253 29.34 1.97 4.24
C GLN A 253 28.55 0.85 4.88
N LEU A 254 27.23 0.76 4.62
CA LEU A 254 26.39 -0.34 5.10
C LEU A 254 26.88 -1.70 4.60
N LYS A 255 27.26 -1.83 3.33
CA LYS A 255 27.77 -3.08 2.74
C LYS A 255 29.05 -3.59 3.42
N ARG A 256 29.81 -2.74 4.10
CA ARG A 256 31.02 -3.15 4.84
C ARG A 256 30.73 -3.78 6.19
N GLN A 257 29.56 -3.53 6.79
CA GLN A 257 29.23 -3.95 8.15
C GLN A 257 27.93 -4.76 8.29
N CYS A 258 27.11 -4.76 7.25
CA CYS A 258 25.87 -5.56 7.20
C CYS A 258 26.12 -6.89 6.49
N LEU A 259 25.33 -7.91 6.80
CA LEU A 259 25.36 -9.22 6.13
C LEU A 259 24.81 -9.11 4.71
N LEU A 260 23.79 -8.27 4.55
CA LEU A 260 23.09 -8.03 3.30
C LEU A 260 22.64 -6.58 3.26
N VAL A 261 22.71 -5.97 2.08
CA VAL A 261 22.11 -4.66 1.79
C VAL A 261 21.50 -4.71 0.39
N LYS A 262 20.19 -4.48 0.30
CA LYS A 262 19.46 -4.37 -0.96
C LYS A 262 18.85 -2.98 -1.07
N GLU A 263 19.17 -2.26 -2.14
CA GLU A 263 18.46 -1.04 -2.51
C GLU A 263 17.12 -1.41 -3.14
N LEU A 264 16.04 -0.88 -2.59
CA LEU A 264 14.68 -1.12 -3.07
C LEU A 264 14.21 -0.03 -4.02
N GLY A 265 14.78 1.16 -3.93
CA GLY A 265 14.52 2.28 -4.84
C GLY A 265 15.11 3.60 -4.34
N TYR A 266 15.37 4.50 -5.31
CA TYR A 266 15.68 5.91 -5.10
C TYR A 266 14.68 6.72 -5.94
N TYR A 267 13.80 7.50 -5.28
CA TYR A 267 12.59 8.03 -5.89
C TYR A 267 12.12 9.32 -5.17
N PRO A 268 11.22 10.11 -5.80
CA PRO A 268 10.60 11.25 -5.15
C PRO A 268 9.69 10.82 -4.01
N ALA A 269 9.84 11.43 -2.82
CA ALA A 269 8.94 11.21 -1.70
C ALA A 269 7.51 11.68 -2.02
N ALA A 270 6.52 10.95 -1.51
CA ALA A 270 5.13 11.39 -1.61
C ALA A 270 4.93 12.72 -0.88
N ARG A 271 4.37 13.70 -1.59
CA ARG A 271 3.87 14.92 -0.97
C ARG A 271 2.43 14.67 -0.56
N LEU A 272 2.10 14.90 0.71
CA LEU A 272 0.71 14.89 1.15
C LEU A 272 0.00 16.01 0.39
N LEU A 273 -0.90 15.65 -0.51
CA LEU A 273 -1.80 16.61 -1.11
C LEU A 273 -2.75 17.09 0.00
N SER A 274 -2.61 18.35 0.36
CA SER A 274 -3.42 19.05 1.35
C SER A 274 -4.92 19.10 0.98
#